data_18433e44138e9263ce2ee03268aabe93
#
_entry.id   18433e44138e9263ce2ee03268aabe93
#
_cell.length_a   1.000
_cell.length_b   1.000
_cell.length_c   1.000
_cell.angle_alpha   90.00
_cell.angle_beta   90.00
_cell.angle_gamma   90.00
#
_symmetry.space_group_name_H-M   'P 1'
#
loop_
_entity.id
_entity.type
_entity.pdbx_description
1 polymer ?
#
loop_
_entity_poly.entity_id
_entity_poly.type
_entity_poly.pdbx_seq_one_letter_code
_entity_poly.pdbx_strand_id
1 'polypeptide(L)'
;MPKYILLSTEPITFKLLLYGQPKLMQEQGWEVLLVSADGREIQQICRAEGVRHEVVPFVKGVNFVEDFISFWRLFTLMRKERPDVIHSYDSKAGFLGMLASNLAGVLHRIHSITEMPTNTKDPKKGLTLREKWTYANATRLWVNSTGMLTYLNTNSGVEASKFELLGSGSTLGVDLEKFNRQALKENHLVAATMRILPGENDFIILAVGQLTKRKGIEELVAAFVKSKIISKSKLVLIGAFEQEKDPISQETIQVIREHPRVVQLDSTDHVAHYLAIADVLVHASHEEGFSNVLLEAAAMQVPIICSNCIGNTSLIKQQKTGLVFPIGEVAVLKEALEFAFVKRDVLTKYAEVLFEEVVDKFDRKKVQQLQLEAYRQLAKYQEKGLP
;
A
#
# COMPACT_ATOMS: atom_id res chain seq x y z
N MET A 1 -14.51 -16.58 23.33
CA MET A 1 -14.47 -15.44 22.41
C MET A 1 -13.04 -15.31 21.90
N PRO A 2 -12.79 -15.54 20.62
CA PRO A 2 -11.44 -15.46 20.08
C PRO A 2 -10.86 -14.05 20.24
N LYS A 3 -9.57 -13.99 20.65
CA LYS A 3 -8.86 -12.73 20.87
C LYS A 3 -7.77 -12.53 19.83
N TYR A 4 -7.81 -11.38 19.17
CA TYR A 4 -6.89 -10.99 18.10
C TYR A 4 -6.08 -9.78 18.51
N ILE A 5 -4.78 -9.84 18.29
CA ILE A 5 -3.90 -8.68 18.38
C ILE A 5 -3.45 -8.29 16.98
N LEU A 6 -3.75 -7.05 16.58
CA LEU A 6 -3.27 -6.43 15.36
C LEU A 6 -2.12 -5.49 15.72
N LEU A 7 -0.94 -5.77 15.17
CA LEU A 7 0.32 -5.16 15.59
C LEU A 7 0.97 -4.37 14.44
N SER A 8 1.29 -3.12 14.69
CA SER A 8 2.07 -2.27 13.79
C SER A 8 3.04 -1.38 14.58
N THR A 9 4.07 -0.88 13.93
CA THR A 9 4.99 0.09 14.54
C THR A 9 4.31 1.44 14.75
N GLU A 10 3.55 1.91 13.76
CA GLU A 10 2.90 3.22 13.77
C GLU A 10 1.37 3.10 13.66
N PRO A 11 0.60 3.93 14.41
CA PRO A 11 -0.87 3.88 14.37
C PRO A 11 -1.48 4.14 13.00
N ILE A 12 -0.83 4.97 12.18
CA ILE A 12 -1.31 5.32 10.84
C ILE A 12 -1.50 4.10 9.95
N THR A 13 -0.73 3.04 10.17
CA THR A 13 -0.87 1.76 9.44
C THR A 13 -2.27 1.18 9.58
N PHE A 14 -2.88 1.27 10.75
CA PHE A 14 -4.25 0.78 10.97
C PHE A 14 -5.26 1.55 10.12
N LYS A 15 -5.10 2.89 10.00
CA LYS A 15 -5.94 3.71 9.11
C LYS A 15 -5.74 3.35 7.64
N LEU A 16 -4.50 3.13 7.22
CA LEU A 16 -4.14 2.94 5.81
C LEU A 16 -4.38 1.50 5.30
N LEU A 17 -4.21 0.49 6.16
CA LEU A 17 -4.25 -0.92 5.76
C LEU A 17 -5.43 -1.71 6.34
N LEU A 18 -6.07 -1.22 7.41
CA LEU A 18 -7.06 -2.00 8.16
C LEU A 18 -8.38 -1.26 8.40
N TYR A 19 -8.61 -0.13 7.74
CA TYR A 19 -9.83 0.66 7.94
C TYR A 19 -11.11 -0.18 7.81
N GLY A 20 -11.93 -0.21 8.87
CA GLY A 20 -13.16 -0.99 8.97
C GLY A 20 -12.96 -2.47 9.33
N GLN A 21 -11.74 -3.03 9.22
CA GLN A 21 -11.47 -4.44 9.51
C GLN A 21 -11.62 -4.78 11.01
N PRO A 22 -11.05 -4.01 11.97
CA PRO A 22 -11.21 -4.30 13.38
C PRO A 22 -12.67 -4.27 13.84
N LYS A 23 -13.45 -3.30 13.36
CA LYS A 23 -14.89 -3.20 13.63
C LYS A 23 -15.64 -4.43 13.11
N LEU A 24 -15.37 -4.81 11.85
CA LEU A 24 -15.98 -5.98 11.24
C LEU A 24 -15.65 -7.29 12.01
N MET A 25 -14.42 -7.40 12.55
CA MET A 25 -14.03 -8.53 13.41
C MET A 25 -14.83 -8.54 14.73
N GLN A 26 -15.04 -7.38 15.34
CA GLN A 26 -15.89 -7.28 16.56
C GLN A 26 -17.34 -7.66 16.30
N GLU A 27 -17.90 -7.29 15.15
CA GLU A 27 -19.25 -7.67 14.73
C GLU A 27 -19.39 -9.20 14.58
N GLN A 28 -18.26 -9.91 14.38
CA GLN A 28 -18.23 -11.39 14.42
C GLN A 28 -18.13 -11.96 15.84
N GLY A 29 -18.14 -11.11 16.87
CA GLY A 29 -18.00 -11.53 18.26
C GLY A 29 -16.55 -11.78 18.67
N TRP A 30 -15.55 -11.19 18.00
CA TRP A 30 -14.14 -11.36 18.36
C TRP A 30 -13.64 -10.17 19.19
N GLU A 31 -12.77 -10.45 20.15
CA GLU A 31 -12.07 -9.39 20.88
C GLU A 31 -10.84 -8.93 20.07
N VAL A 32 -10.79 -7.65 19.75
CA VAL A 32 -9.68 -7.07 18.97
C VAL A 32 -8.92 -6.05 19.79
N LEU A 33 -7.61 -6.17 19.82
CA LEU A 33 -6.67 -5.25 20.44
C LEU A 33 -5.69 -4.73 19.40
N LEU A 34 -5.63 -3.40 19.23
CA LEU A 34 -4.60 -2.75 18.43
C LEU A 34 -3.36 -2.53 19.30
N VAL A 35 -2.18 -2.74 18.74
CA VAL A 35 -0.89 -2.52 19.43
C VAL A 35 0.04 -1.75 18.50
N SER A 36 0.51 -0.58 18.94
CA SER A 36 1.46 0.24 18.19
C SER A 36 2.18 1.23 19.11
N ALA A 37 3.07 2.06 18.56
CA ALA A 37 3.52 3.27 19.24
C ALA A 37 2.34 4.21 19.52
N ASP A 38 2.55 5.18 20.40
CA ASP A 38 1.60 6.28 20.60
C ASP A 38 1.57 7.20 19.37
N GLY A 39 0.44 7.86 19.14
CA GLY A 39 0.26 8.79 18.02
C GLY A 39 -1.06 9.54 18.09
N ARG A 40 -1.13 10.68 17.40
CA ARG A 40 -2.31 11.55 17.43
C ARG A 40 -3.57 10.87 16.85
N GLU A 41 -3.39 10.00 15.89
CA GLU A 41 -4.48 9.35 15.14
C GLU A 41 -5.13 8.20 15.92
N ILE A 42 -4.41 7.59 16.87
CA ILE A 42 -4.85 6.34 17.50
C ILE A 42 -6.20 6.46 18.21
N GLN A 43 -6.45 7.59 18.87
CA GLN A 43 -7.72 7.79 19.56
C GLN A 43 -8.91 7.86 18.61
N GLN A 44 -8.72 8.48 17.43
CA GLN A 44 -9.75 8.54 16.39
C GLN A 44 -10.00 7.15 15.79
N ILE A 45 -8.91 6.42 15.52
CA ILE A 45 -8.99 5.04 15.00
C ILE A 45 -9.73 4.15 16.00
N CYS A 46 -9.36 4.16 17.27
CA CYS A 46 -10.01 3.35 18.30
C CYS A 46 -11.51 3.67 18.46
N ARG A 47 -11.88 4.95 18.38
CA ARG A 47 -13.30 5.36 18.43
C ARG A 47 -14.08 4.93 17.19
N ALA A 48 -13.48 5.07 16.00
CA ALA A 48 -14.12 4.70 14.74
C ALA A 48 -14.31 3.18 14.62
N GLU A 49 -13.31 2.41 15.05
CA GLU A 49 -13.30 0.95 14.98
C GLU A 49 -13.93 0.28 16.21
N GLY A 50 -14.15 1.01 17.31
CA GLY A 50 -14.72 0.47 18.56
C GLY A 50 -13.76 -0.45 19.33
N VAL A 51 -12.45 -0.34 19.17
CA VAL A 51 -11.43 -1.26 19.69
C VAL A 51 -10.55 -0.63 20.76
N ARG A 52 -9.93 -1.48 21.60
CA ARG A 52 -8.90 -1.07 22.56
C ARG A 52 -7.54 -0.92 21.86
N HIS A 53 -6.66 -0.09 22.44
CA HIS A 53 -5.27 0.05 22.04
C HIS A 53 -4.33 -0.07 23.24
N GLU A 54 -3.20 -0.72 23.02
CA GLU A 54 -2.08 -0.79 23.97
C GLU A 54 -0.82 -0.19 23.33
N VAL A 55 -0.14 0.65 24.08
CA VAL A 55 1.05 1.35 23.61
C VAL A 55 2.31 0.51 23.86
N VAL A 56 3.05 0.26 22.80
CA VAL A 56 4.41 -0.29 22.85
C VAL A 56 5.37 0.76 22.26
N PRO A 57 6.46 1.12 22.96
CA PRO A 57 7.32 2.25 22.58
C PRO A 57 8.23 1.89 21.41
N PHE A 58 7.64 1.66 20.24
CA PHE A 58 8.43 1.50 19.04
C PHE A 58 9.10 2.81 18.63
N VAL A 59 10.38 2.75 18.33
CA VAL A 59 11.14 3.87 17.78
C VAL A 59 11.51 3.62 16.32
N LYS A 60 11.65 4.68 15.53
CA LYS A 60 12.12 4.58 14.15
C LYS A 60 13.59 4.14 14.10
N GLY A 61 13.93 3.34 13.09
CA GLY A 61 15.30 2.85 12.91
C GLY A 61 15.65 1.68 13.83
N VAL A 62 16.95 1.45 14.06
CA VAL A 62 17.48 0.39 14.92
C VAL A 62 18.00 1.03 16.21
N ASN A 63 17.42 0.64 17.34
CA ASN A 63 17.88 1.02 18.67
C ASN A 63 17.77 -0.21 19.59
N PHE A 64 18.87 -0.84 19.93
CA PHE A 64 18.87 -2.10 20.66
C PHE A 64 18.22 -2.01 22.04
N VAL A 65 18.37 -0.92 22.75
CA VAL A 65 17.77 -0.73 24.08
C VAL A 65 16.26 -0.60 23.97
N GLU A 66 15.79 0.28 23.12
CA GLU A 66 14.35 0.51 22.91
C GLU A 66 13.68 -0.69 22.26
N ASP A 67 14.38 -1.40 21.35
CA ASP A 67 13.89 -2.62 20.72
C ASP A 67 13.77 -3.75 21.75
N PHE A 68 14.68 -3.83 22.75
CA PHE A 68 14.58 -4.77 23.86
C PHE A 68 13.42 -4.43 24.79
N ILE A 69 13.21 -3.14 25.11
CA ILE A 69 12.06 -2.69 25.92
C ILE A 69 10.74 -3.04 25.19
N SER A 70 10.66 -2.73 23.91
CA SER A 70 9.48 -3.04 23.07
C SER A 70 9.21 -4.54 23.01
N PHE A 71 10.26 -5.35 22.81
CA PHE A 71 10.16 -6.80 22.83
C PHE A 71 9.63 -7.32 24.17
N TRP A 72 10.18 -6.85 25.32
CA TRP A 72 9.75 -7.29 26.63
C TRP A 72 8.31 -6.90 26.96
N ARG A 73 7.90 -5.69 26.55
CA ARG A 73 6.49 -5.26 26.65
C ARG A 73 5.57 -6.12 25.80
N LEU A 74 5.95 -6.43 24.57
CA LEU A 74 5.18 -7.35 23.72
C LEU A 74 5.07 -8.73 24.35
N PHE A 75 6.17 -9.31 24.85
CA PHE A 75 6.17 -10.60 25.49
C PHE A 75 5.24 -10.65 26.71
N THR A 76 5.34 -9.66 27.61
CA THR A 76 4.47 -9.56 28.78
C THR A 76 3.01 -9.33 28.40
N LEU A 77 2.74 -8.53 27.36
CA LEU A 77 1.42 -8.33 26.84
C LEU A 77 0.81 -9.64 26.29
N MET A 78 1.56 -10.41 25.51
CA MET A 78 1.09 -11.72 25.00
C MET A 78 0.79 -12.70 26.13
N ARG A 79 1.62 -12.72 27.18
CA ARG A 79 1.40 -13.56 28.37
C ARG A 79 0.16 -13.13 29.18
N LYS A 80 -0.12 -11.83 29.25
CA LYS A 80 -1.28 -11.25 29.94
C LYS A 80 -2.57 -11.48 29.15
N GLU A 81 -2.58 -11.07 27.89
CA GLU A 81 -3.77 -11.07 27.03
C GLU A 81 -4.11 -12.46 26.49
N ARG A 82 -3.12 -13.34 26.34
CA ARG A 82 -3.25 -14.72 25.79
C ARG A 82 -4.05 -14.75 24.50
N PRO A 83 -3.61 -14.00 23.45
CA PRO A 83 -4.36 -13.95 22.20
C PRO A 83 -4.33 -15.28 21.48
N ASP A 84 -5.41 -15.59 20.78
CA ASP A 84 -5.50 -16.74 19.88
C ASP A 84 -4.69 -16.49 18.61
N VAL A 85 -4.73 -15.26 18.14
CA VAL A 85 -4.04 -14.82 16.91
C VAL A 85 -3.32 -13.49 17.14
N ILE A 86 -2.08 -13.40 16.68
CA ILE A 86 -1.39 -12.14 16.47
C ILE A 86 -1.15 -11.94 14.99
N HIS A 87 -1.41 -10.72 14.49
CA HIS A 87 -1.15 -10.34 13.11
C HIS A 87 -0.37 -9.03 13.04
N SER A 88 0.81 -9.05 12.42
CA SER A 88 1.69 -7.89 12.25
C SER A 88 1.80 -7.43 10.80
N TYR A 89 2.04 -6.12 10.59
CA TYR A 89 1.92 -5.47 9.27
C TYR A 89 3.18 -4.75 8.76
N ASP A 90 4.17 -4.53 9.59
CA ASP A 90 5.42 -3.88 9.19
C ASP A 90 6.66 -4.62 9.70
N SER A 91 7.81 -4.28 9.12
CA SER A 91 9.06 -5.01 9.34
C SER A 91 9.51 -5.05 10.82
N LYS A 92 9.40 -3.93 11.56
CA LYS A 92 9.85 -3.89 12.96
C LYS A 92 8.87 -4.59 13.89
N ALA A 93 7.58 -4.28 13.78
CA ALA A 93 6.53 -4.96 14.53
C ALA A 93 6.49 -6.46 14.18
N GLY A 94 6.73 -6.81 12.91
CA GLY A 94 6.88 -8.20 12.47
C GLY A 94 8.00 -8.92 13.21
N PHE A 95 9.20 -8.34 13.24
CA PHE A 95 10.35 -8.95 13.89
C PHE A 95 10.13 -9.15 15.40
N LEU A 96 9.83 -8.05 16.12
CA LEU A 96 9.69 -8.10 17.57
C LEU A 96 8.42 -8.85 17.99
N GLY A 97 7.32 -8.65 17.25
CA GLY A 97 6.03 -9.27 17.55
C GLY A 97 6.02 -10.77 17.29
N MET A 98 6.56 -11.24 16.17
CA MET A 98 6.60 -12.68 15.87
C MET A 98 7.51 -13.42 16.86
N LEU A 99 8.67 -12.85 17.20
CA LEU A 99 9.57 -13.43 18.18
C LEU A 99 8.94 -13.48 19.59
N ALA A 100 8.40 -12.34 20.06
CA ALA A 100 7.77 -12.26 21.38
C ALA A 100 6.55 -13.20 21.51
N SER A 101 5.71 -13.26 20.49
CA SER A 101 4.53 -14.13 20.49
C SER A 101 4.87 -15.61 20.40
N ASN A 102 5.93 -15.97 19.66
CA ASN A 102 6.42 -17.35 19.63
C ASN A 102 6.90 -17.79 21.00
N LEU A 103 7.73 -16.98 21.67
CA LEU A 103 8.23 -17.28 23.03
C LEU A 103 7.11 -17.26 24.08
N ALA A 104 6.06 -16.45 23.87
CA ALA A 104 4.88 -16.44 24.75
C ALA A 104 3.94 -17.64 24.51
N GLY A 105 4.14 -18.43 23.47
CA GLY A 105 3.33 -19.59 23.13
C GLY A 105 2.04 -19.25 22.39
N VAL A 106 1.95 -18.10 21.70
CA VAL A 106 0.79 -17.76 20.85
C VAL A 106 0.74 -18.74 19.66
N LEU A 107 -0.39 -19.38 19.46
CA LEU A 107 -0.50 -20.47 18.49
C LEU A 107 -0.48 -19.97 17.03
N HIS A 108 -1.29 -18.96 16.71
CA HIS A 108 -1.37 -18.43 15.36
C HIS A 108 -0.67 -17.07 15.25
N ARG A 109 0.42 -17.04 14.50
CA ARG A 109 1.28 -15.88 14.33
C ARG A 109 1.35 -15.54 12.84
N ILE A 110 0.63 -14.51 12.44
CA ILE A 110 0.52 -14.07 11.05
C ILE A 110 1.38 -12.83 10.86
N HIS A 111 2.10 -12.78 9.76
CA HIS A 111 2.77 -11.55 9.31
C HIS A 111 2.38 -11.23 7.88
N SER A 112 1.83 -10.03 7.65
CA SER A 112 1.56 -9.52 6.30
C SER A 112 2.81 -8.89 5.72
N ILE A 113 3.26 -9.40 4.58
CA ILE A 113 4.37 -8.83 3.80
C ILE A 113 3.75 -7.83 2.83
N THR A 114 3.77 -6.55 3.21
CA THR A 114 3.14 -5.46 2.44
C THR A 114 4.12 -4.73 1.53
N GLU A 115 5.41 -4.83 1.81
CA GLU A 115 6.50 -4.23 1.03
C GLU A 115 7.43 -5.32 0.49
N MET A 116 8.09 -5.01 -0.63
CA MET A 116 9.11 -5.92 -1.17
C MET A 116 10.26 -6.09 -0.18
N PRO A 117 10.84 -7.30 -0.05
CA PRO A 117 12.00 -7.52 0.81
C PRO A 117 13.16 -6.58 0.45
N THR A 118 13.94 -6.21 1.46
CA THR A 118 14.97 -5.16 1.36
C THR A 118 16.02 -5.38 0.27
N ASN A 119 16.31 -6.63 -0.08
CA ASN A 119 17.38 -6.99 -1.02
C ASN A 119 16.85 -7.35 -2.43
N THR A 120 15.69 -6.85 -2.84
CA THR A 120 15.13 -7.18 -4.17
C THR A 120 16.00 -6.75 -5.34
N LYS A 121 16.80 -5.68 -5.19
CA LYS A 121 17.76 -5.23 -6.21
C LYS A 121 18.92 -6.19 -6.43
N ASP A 122 19.26 -7.00 -5.42
CA ASP A 122 20.27 -8.04 -5.50
C ASP A 122 19.75 -9.33 -4.85
N PRO A 123 19.01 -10.16 -5.62
CA PRO A 123 18.43 -11.41 -5.10
C PRO A 123 19.45 -12.38 -4.50
N LYS A 124 20.73 -12.26 -4.88
CA LYS A 124 21.80 -13.10 -4.31
C LYS A 124 22.05 -12.81 -2.83
N LYS A 125 21.70 -11.62 -2.35
CA LYS A 125 21.83 -11.27 -0.93
C LYS A 125 20.73 -11.93 -0.08
N GLY A 126 19.65 -12.40 -0.68
CA GLY A 126 18.52 -13.03 0.00
C GLY A 126 17.86 -12.11 1.03
N LEU A 127 17.10 -12.72 1.95
CA LEU A 127 16.45 -12.00 3.04
C LEU A 127 17.45 -11.46 4.06
N THR A 128 17.15 -10.26 4.58
CA THR A 128 17.88 -9.71 5.74
C THR A 128 17.71 -10.61 6.97
N LEU A 129 18.59 -10.47 7.96
CA LEU A 129 18.50 -11.24 9.21
C LEU A 129 17.15 -10.99 9.91
N ARG A 130 16.65 -9.76 9.89
CA ARG A 130 15.35 -9.40 10.46
C ARG A 130 14.20 -10.11 9.75
N GLU A 131 14.17 -10.11 8.43
CA GLU A 131 13.16 -10.82 7.65
C GLU A 131 13.21 -12.33 7.91
N LYS A 132 14.41 -12.92 7.94
CA LYS A 132 14.59 -14.35 8.28
C LYS A 132 14.01 -14.71 9.64
N TRP A 133 14.28 -13.90 10.67
CA TRP A 133 13.73 -14.12 12.02
C TRP A 133 12.22 -13.92 12.05
N THR A 134 11.68 -12.90 11.37
CA THR A 134 10.25 -12.67 11.26
C THR A 134 9.56 -13.89 10.64
N TYR A 135 10.05 -14.34 9.48
CA TYR A 135 9.42 -15.42 8.72
C TYR A 135 9.58 -16.79 9.41
N ALA A 136 10.70 -17.01 10.11
CA ALA A 136 10.91 -18.21 10.90
C ALA A 136 9.91 -18.33 12.06
N ASN A 137 9.63 -17.22 12.76
CA ASN A 137 8.74 -17.19 13.91
C ASN A 137 7.24 -17.04 13.55
N ALA A 138 6.91 -16.61 12.34
CA ALA A 138 5.53 -16.61 11.85
C ALA A 138 5.06 -18.03 11.51
N THR A 139 3.80 -18.33 11.81
CA THR A 139 3.15 -19.59 11.36
C THR A 139 2.57 -19.44 9.95
N ARG A 140 2.16 -18.21 9.57
CA ARG A 140 1.66 -17.87 8.23
C ARG A 140 2.21 -16.52 7.79
N LEU A 141 2.47 -16.41 6.51
CA LEU A 141 2.99 -15.20 5.84
C LEU A 141 2.01 -14.80 4.75
N TRP A 142 1.20 -13.75 5.01
CA TRP A 142 0.27 -13.27 4.02
C TRP A 142 0.98 -12.30 3.07
N VAL A 143 0.93 -12.60 1.79
CA VAL A 143 1.49 -11.75 0.74
C VAL A 143 0.38 -10.99 0.01
N ASN A 144 0.66 -9.81 -0.46
CA ASN A 144 -0.34 -8.93 -1.04
C ASN A 144 -0.39 -8.93 -2.57
N SER A 145 0.48 -9.70 -3.25
CA SER A 145 0.45 -9.82 -4.71
C SER A 145 0.98 -11.16 -5.23
N THR A 146 0.50 -11.58 -6.39
CA THR A 146 0.98 -12.78 -7.08
C THR A 146 2.45 -12.69 -7.45
N GLY A 147 2.91 -11.50 -7.86
CA GLY A 147 4.32 -11.26 -8.17
C GLY A 147 5.21 -11.40 -6.94
N MET A 148 4.78 -10.87 -5.78
CA MET A 148 5.49 -11.04 -4.51
C MET A 148 5.53 -12.51 -4.08
N LEU A 149 4.41 -13.24 -4.19
CA LEU A 149 4.35 -14.67 -3.89
C LEU A 149 5.37 -15.45 -4.72
N THR A 150 5.39 -15.21 -6.03
CA THR A 150 6.36 -15.85 -6.94
C THR A 150 7.80 -15.50 -6.57
N TYR A 151 8.09 -14.22 -6.29
CA TYR A 151 9.41 -13.77 -5.89
C TYR A 151 9.89 -14.44 -4.59
N LEU A 152 9.04 -14.48 -3.56
CA LEU A 152 9.37 -15.05 -2.26
C LEU A 152 9.55 -16.57 -2.33
N ASN A 153 8.70 -17.28 -3.06
CA ASN A 153 8.85 -18.72 -3.27
C ASN A 153 10.17 -19.09 -3.94
N THR A 154 10.68 -18.21 -4.82
CA THR A 154 11.93 -18.48 -5.54
C THR A 154 13.17 -18.03 -4.76
N ASN A 155 13.10 -16.92 -4.01
CA ASN A 155 14.29 -16.23 -3.52
C ASN A 155 14.43 -16.19 -1.98
N SER A 156 13.38 -16.53 -1.21
CA SER A 156 13.42 -16.37 0.24
C SER A 156 14.12 -17.49 0.99
N GLY A 157 14.15 -18.70 0.43
CA GLY A 157 14.58 -19.91 1.14
C GLY A 157 13.63 -20.34 2.27
N VAL A 158 12.44 -19.76 2.35
CA VAL A 158 11.37 -20.12 3.30
C VAL A 158 10.45 -21.13 2.64
N GLU A 159 9.92 -22.05 3.42
CA GLU A 159 9.00 -23.08 2.93
C GLU A 159 7.76 -22.46 2.29
N ALA A 160 7.45 -22.86 1.06
CA ALA A 160 6.36 -22.28 0.25
C ALA A 160 4.99 -22.42 0.92
N SER A 161 4.77 -23.44 1.74
CA SER A 161 3.53 -23.68 2.50
C SER A 161 3.22 -22.59 3.52
N LYS A 162 4.21 -21.81 3.95
CA LYS A 162 4.01 -20.66 4.84
C LYS A 162 3.42 -19.43 4.15
N PHE A 163 3.64 -19.29 2.83
CA PHE A 163 3.14 -18.15 2.08
C PHE A 163 1.71 -18.36 1.63
N GLU A 164 0.87 -17.38 1.88
CA GLU A 164 -0.55 -17.41 1.55
C GLU A 164 -0.95 -16.10 0.85
N LEU A 165 -1.55 -16.21 -0.32
CA LEU A 165 -2.17 -15.11 -1.03
C LEU A 165 -3.69 -15.19 -0.86
N LEU A 166 -4.28 -14.23 -0.19
CA LEU A 166 -5.74 -14.19 -0.02
C LEU A 166 -6.41 -13.64 -1.27
N GLY A 167 -7.25 -14.45 -1.90
CA GLY A 167 -7.92 -14.07 -3.14
C GLY A 167 -6.93 -13.70 -4.25
N SER A 168 -7.09 -12.50 -4.80
CA SER A 168 -6.19 -11.96 -5.83
C SER A 168 -5.08 -11.07 -5.27
N GLY A 169 -4.96 -10.97 -3.95
CA GLY A 169 -4.01 -10.09 -3.25
C GLY A 169 -4.66 -8.80 -2.74
N SER A 170 -3.82 -7.79 -2.51
CA SER A 170 -4.13 -6.56 -1.78
C SER A 170 -4.42 -6.81 -0.28
N THR A 171 -3.94 -5.92 0.56
CA THR A 171 -4.21 -5.99 2.01
C THR A 171 -5.55 -5.36 2.38
N LEU A 172 -5.96 -4.31 1.67
CA LEU A 172 -7.14 -3.53 1.99
C LEU A 172 -8.24 -3.59 0.92
N GLY A 173 -7.87 -3.86 -0.34
CA GLY A 173 -8.74 -3.62 -1.48
C GLY A 173 -8.99 -2.13 -1.71
N VAL A 174 -10.02 -1.81 -2.49
CA VAL A 174 -10.44 -0.44 -2.77
C VAL A 174 -11.87 -0.19 -2.29
N ASP A 175 -12.09 0.98 -1.72
CA ASP A 175 -13.41 1.44 -1.31
C ASP A 175 -14.18 1.97 -2.52
N LEU A 176 -15.05 1.13 -3.08
CA LEU A 176 -15.85 1.47 -4.26
C LEU A 176 -16.95 2.52 -3.97
N GLU A 177 -17.26 2.82 -2.71
CA GLU A 177 -18.18 3.92 -2.35
C GLU A 177 -17.42 5.25 -2.38
N LYS A 178 -16.19 5.29 -1.84
CA LYS A 178 -15.33 6.47 -1.84
C LYS A 178 -14.76 6.79 -3.24
N PHE A 179 -14.30 5.75 -3.95
CA PHE A 179 -13.73 5.87 -5.30
C PHE A 179 -14.78 5.55 -6.37
N ASN A 180 -15.82 6.39 -6.39
CA ASN A 180 -16.94 6.31 -7.33
C ASN A 180 -17.17 7.69 -7.97
N ARG A 181 -16.92 7.80 -9.26
CA ARG A 181 -17.03 9.05 -10.01
C ARG A 181 -18.43 9.66 -9.95
N GLN A 182 -19.48 8.83 -9.92
CA GLN A 182 -20.88 9.26 -9.87
C GLN A 182 -21.30 9.78 -8.49
N ALA A 183 -20.60 9.38 -7.43
CA ALA A 183 -20.88 9.81 -6.05
C ALA A 183 -20.21 11.15 -5.70
N LEU A 184 -19.30 11.65 -6.53
CA LEU A 184 -18.59 12.90 -6.26
C LEU A 184 -19.47 14.11 -6.52
N LYS A 185 -19.44 15.05 -5.58
CA LYS A 185 -20.19 16.31 -5.71
C LYS A 185 -19.43 17.29 -6.59
N GLU A 186 -20.15 18.04 -7.42
CA GLU A 186 -19.58 19.00 -8.37
C GLU A 186 -18.70 20.07 -7.68
N ASN A 187 -19.12 20.60 -6.54
CA ASN A 187 -18.33 21.58 -5.79
C ASN A 187 -16.95 21.05 -5.37
N HIS A 188 -16.79 19.75 -5.11
CA HIS A 188 -15.50 19.12 -4.79
C HIS A 188 -14.60 19.05 -6.03
N LEU A 189 -15.17 18.77 -7.20
CA LEU A 189 -14.43 18.75 -8.47
C LEU A 189 -13.97 20.15 -8.85
N VAL A 190 -14.84 21.15 -8.70
CA VAL A 190 -14.49 22.57 -8.89
C VAL A 190 -13.35 22.97 -7.96
N ALA A 191 -13.42 22.62 -6.67
CA ALA A 191 -12.35 22.93 -5.71
C ALA A 191 -11.01 22.26 -6.08
N ALA A 192 -11.02 21.01 -6.53
CA ALA A 192 -9.83 20.32 -7.00
C ALA A 192 -9.25 21.00 -8.25
N THR A 193 -10.11 21.34 -9.23
CA THR A 193 -9.72 22.05 -10.46
C THR A 193 -9.11 23.41 -10.15
N MET A 194 -9.72 24.20 -9.23
CA MET A 194 -9.18 25.50 -8.82
C MET A 194 -7.79 25.41 -8.17
N ARG A 195 -7.46 24.30 -7.53
CA ARG A 195 -6.12 24.11 -6.92
C ARG A 195 -5.04 23.80 -7.95
N ILE A 196 -5.38 23.16 -9.05
CA ILE A 196 -4.42 22.81 -10.10
C ILE A 196 -4.38 23.85 -11.24
N LEU A 197 -5.39 24.72 -11.35
CA LEU A 197 -5.49 25.77 -12.37
C LEU A 197 -5.13 25.27 -13.78
N PRO A 198 -5.84 24.26 -14.32
CA PRO A 198 -5.56 23.78 -15.67
C PRO A 198 -6.00 24.81 -16.71
N GLY A 199 -5.35 24.81 -17.87
CA GLY A 199 -5.91 25.47 -19.07
C GLY A 199 -7.16 24.73 -19.56
N GLU A 200 -7.95 25.39 -20.41
CA GLU A 200 -9.26 24.90 -20.86
C GLU A 200 -9.26 23.48 -21.42
N ASN A 201 -8.16 23.04 -22.04
CA ASN A 201 -8.01 21.72 -22.65
C ASN A 201 -6.71 21.01 -22.22
N ASP A 202 -6.18 21.33 -21.05
CA ASP A 202 -4.96 20.68 -20.57
C ASP A 202 -5.22 19.19 -20.30
N PHE A 203 -4.27 18.35 -20.72
CA PHE A 203 -4.20 16.94 -20.37
C PHE A 203 -3.59 16.78 -18.98
N ILE A 204 -4.37 16.28 -18.04
CA ILE A 204 -3.99 16.21 -16.63
C ILE A 204 -3.32 14.86 -16.34
N ILE A 205 -2.02 14.92 -16.05
CA ILE A 205 -1.19 13.80 -15.64
C ILE A 205 -1.09 13.85 -14.13
N LEU A 206 -1.57 12.81 -13.44
CA LEU A 206 -1.60 12.74 -11.98
C LEU A 206 -0.58 11.71 -11.47
N ALA A 207 0.15 12.05 -10.41
CA ALA A 207 0.90 11.11 -9.60
C ALA A 207 0.59 11.33 -8.11
N VAL A 208 0.40 10.23 -7.37
CA VAL A 208 0.01 10.25 -5.96
C VAL A 208 0.95 9.37 -5.15
N GLY A 209 1.51 9.93 -4.08
CA GLY A 209 2.41 9.24 -3.16
C GLY A 209 3.52 10.14 -2.63
N GLN A 210 4.36 9.64 -1.75
CA GLN A 210 5.52 10.38 -1.26
C GLN A 210 6.44 10.78 -2.41
N LEU A 211 6.94 12.00 -2.40
CA LEU A 211 7.85 12.50 -3.43
C LEU A 211 9.29 12.06 -3.11
N THR A 212 9.63 10.86 -3.57
CA THR A 212 10.92 10.20 -3.35
C THR A 212 11.52 9.70 -4.65
N LYS A 213 12.84 9.40 -4.64
CA LYS A 213 13.51 8.72 -5.77
C LYS A 213 12.91 7.36 -6.03
N ARG A 214 12.69 6.58 -4.99
CA ARG A 214 12.09 5.24 -5.09
C ARG A 214 10.70 5.24 -5.74
N LYS A 215 9.95 6.35 -5.62
CA LYS A 215 8.65 6.51 -6.29
C LYS A 215 8.78 6.99 -7.74
N GLY A 216 10.01 7.14 -8.26
CA GLY A 216 10.26 7.51 -9.65
C GLY A 216 9.84 8.93 -10.02
N ILE A 217 9.82 9.84 -9.02
CA ILE A 217 9.40 11.24 -9.24
C ILE A 217 10.39 11.98 -10.13
N GLU A 218 11.69 11.70 -10.01
CA GLU A 218 12.72 12.31 -10.86
C GLU A 218 12.53 11.92 -12.34
N GLU A 219 12.28 10.63 -12.60
CA GLU A 219 12.01 10.12 -13.94
C GLU A 219 10.71 10.70 -14.51
N LEU A 220 9.66 10.79 -13.72
CA LEU A 220 8.37 11.35 -14.16
C LEU A 220 8.51 12.82 -14.52
N VAL A 221 9.13 13.63 -13.66
CA VAL A 221 9.35 15.06 -13.92
C VAL A 221 10.23 15.25 -15.16
N ALA A 222 11.31 14.49 -15.28
CA ALA A 222 12.21 14.55 -16.44
C ALA A 222 11.51 14.13 -17.75
N ALA A 223 10.70 13.07 -17.72
CA ALA A 223 9.92 12.62 -18.87
C ALA A 223 8.89 13.67 -19.30
N PHE A 224 8.18 14.26 -18.33
CA PHE A 224 7.18 15.30 -18.58
C PHE A 224 7.78 16.55 -19.22
N VAL A 225 8.87 17.08 -18.65
CA VAL A 225 9.54 18.30 -19.15
C VAL A 225 10.10 18.09 -20.56
N LYS A 226 10.59 16.87 -20.88
CA LYS A 226 11.11 16.53 -22.20
C LYS A 226 10.02 16.14 -23.21
N SER A 227 8.76 16.04 -22.80
CA SER A 227 7.68 15.61 -23.67
C SER A 227 7.20 16.70 -24.64
N LYS A 228 6.76 16.29 -25.83
CA LYS A 228 6.16 17.23 -26.83
C LYS A 228 4.79 17.77 -26.41
N ILE A 229 4.19 17.17 -25.39
CA ILE A 229 2.85 17.53 -24.90
C ILE A 229 2.87 18.55 -23.76
N ILE A 230 4.03 18.99 -23.30
CA ILE A 230 4.20 19.86 -22.13
C ILE A 230 3.36 21.15 -22.19
N SER A 231 3.24 21.76 -23.37
CA SER A 231 2.46 22.99 -23.55
C SER A 231 0.94 22.80 -23.46
N LYS A 232 0.48 21.56 -23.61
CA LYS A 232 -0.96 21.15 -23.60
C LYS A 232 -1.30 20.21 -22.46
N SER A 233 -0.41 20.09 -21.46
CA SER A 233 -0.56 19.19 -20.35
C SER A 233 -0.19 19.84 -19.04
N LYS A 234 -0.66 19.27 -17.95
CA LYS A 234 -0.26 19.66 -16.60
C LYS A 234 0.09 18.42 -15.78
N LEU A 235 1.23 18.44 -15.13
CA LEU A 235 1.66 17.42 -14.19
C LEU A 235 1.23 17.82 -12.77
N VAL A 236 0.45 16.98 -12.13
CA VAL A 236 -0.03 17.17 -10.76
C VAL A 236 0.58 16.09 -9.87
N LEU A 237 1.35 16.50 -8.88
CA LEU A 237 2.00 15.65 -7.91
C LEU A 237 1.32 15.84 -6.55
N ILE A 238 0.72 14.78 -6.00
CA ILE A 238 0.07 14.82 -4.69
C ILE A 238 0.90 14.00 -3.70
N GLY A 239 1.49 14.69 -2.73
CA GLY A 239 2.28 14.07 -1.67
C GLY A 239 3.33 15.01 -1.08
N ALA A 240 3.85 14.60 0.07
CA ALA A 240 4.90 15.33 0.75
C ALA A 240 6.30 14.95 0.20
N PHE A 241 7.21 15.92 0.21
CA PHE A 241 8.62 15.65 -0.02
C PHE A 241 9.21 14.85 1.16
N GLU A 242 9.89 13.76 0.84
CA GLU A 242 10.72 13.05 1.82
C GLU A 242 12.09 13.73 1.90
N GLN A 243 12.52 14.07 3.11
CA GLN A 243 13.76 14.82 3.31
C GLN A 243 14.92 13.97 3.86
N GLU A 244 14.63 12.82 4.47
CA GLU A 244 15.63 12.08 5.24
C GLU A 244 16.12 10.81 4.57
N LYS A 245 15.18 9.95 4.14
CA LYS A 245 15.54 8.57 3.74
C LYS A 245 15.81 8.39 2.27
N ASP A 246 15.09 9.10 1.41
CA ASP A 246 15.14 8.92 -0.04
C ASP A 246 14.75 10.22 -0.77
N PRO A 247 15.44 11.34 -0.48
CA PRO A 247 15.10 12.64 -1.05
C PRO A 247 15.37 12.67 -2.55
N ILE A 248 14.49 13.32 -3.31
CA ILE A 248 14.71 13.67 -4.70
C ILE A 248 15.77 14.78 -4.82
N SER A 249 16.41 14.92 -5.98
CA SER A 249 17.46 15.91 -6.23
C SER A 249 16.95 17.34 -6.11
N GLN A 250 17.85 18.27 -5.79
CA GLN A 250 17.49 19.69 -5.68
C GLN A 250 17.06 20.25 -7.04
N GLU A 251 17.66 19.78 -8.13
CA GLU A 251 17.28 20.14 -9.50
C GLU A 251 15.83 19.75 -9.78
N THR A 252 15.41 18.56 -9.38
CA THR A 252 14.00 18.12 -9.54
C THR A 252 13.07 18.93 -8.66
N ILE A 253 13.45 19.24 -7.42
CA ILE A 253 12.67 20.11 -6.52
C ILE A 253 12.49 21.49 -7.14
N GLN A 254 13.54 22.07 -7.72
CA GLN A 254 13.48 23.36 -8.39
C GLN A 254 12.51 23.32 -9.57
N VAL A 255 12.59 22.30 -10.43
CA VAL A 255 11.64 22.13 -11.54
C VAL A 255 10.20 22.02 -11.02
N ILE A 256 9.94 21.24 -9.97
CA ILE A 256 8.59 21.10 -9.41
C ILE A 256 8.06 22.43 -8.90
N ARG A 257 8.89 23.28 -8.29
CA ARG A 257 8.48 24.56 -7.71
C ARG A 257 8.32 25.69 -8.73
N GLU A 258 9.13 25.70 -9.77
CA GLU A 258 9.24 26.85 -10.69
C GLU A 258 8.56 26.62 -12.03
N HIS A 259 8.36 25.36 -12.45
CA HIS A 259 7.81 25.07 -13.77
C HIS A 259 6.28 25.29 -13.81
N PRO A 260 5.76 26.20 -14.67
CA PRO A 260 4.34 26.61 -14.64
C PRO A 260 3.34 25.49 -14.97
N ARG A 261 3.82 24.39 -15.54
CA ARG A 261 3.01 23.21 -15.88
C ARG A 261 3.10 22.09 -14.88
N VAL A 262 3.83 22.28 -13.76
CA VAL A 262 3.92 21.31 -12.67
C VAL A 262 3.25 21.90 -11.42
N VAL A 263 2.37 21.14 -10.81
CA VAL A 263 1.68 21.52 -9.58
C VAL A 263 1.96 20.47 -8.52
N GLN A 264 2.53 20.86 -7.39
CA GLN A 264 2.67 20.00 -6.22
C GLN A 264 1.61 20.39 -5.18
N LEU A 265 0.94 19.38 -4.65
CA LEU A 265 -0.03 19.50 -3.57
C LEU A 265 0.39 18.60 -2.41
N ASP A 266 0.10 19.04 -1.20
CA ASP A 266 0.31 18.21 -0.01
C ASP A 266 -0.54 16.95 0.00
N SER A 267 -0.18 16.00 0.87
CA SER A 267 -0.96 14.80 1.09
C SER A 267 -2.41 15.12 1.47
N THR A 268 -3.35 14.40 0.90
CA THR A 268 -4.78 14.64 1.11
C THR A 268 -5.57 13.33 1.21
N ASP A 269 -6.63 13.32 2.00
CA ASP A 269 -7.62 12.23 2.04
C ASP A 269 -8.61 12.27 0.85
N HIS A 270 -8.53 13.32 0.00
CA HIS A 270 -9.45 13.59 -1.11
C HIS A 270 -8.89 13.20 -2.48
N VAL A 271 -8.06 12.15 -2.55
CA VAL A 271 -7.44 11.67 -3.81
C VAL A 271 -8.48 11.40 -4.90
N ALA A 272 -9.68 10.90 -4.53
CA ALA A 272 -10.76 10.63 -5.47
C ALA A 272 -11.16 11.86 -6.32
N HIS A 273 -11.13 13.08 -5.74
CA HIS A 273 -11.47 14.31 -6.47
C HIS A 273 -10.46 14.61 -7.57
N TYR A 274 -9.18 14.37 -7.32
CA TYR A 274 -8.12 14.60 -8.31
C TYR A 274 -8.08 13.48 -9.36
N LEU A 275 -8.35 12.23 -8.97
CA LEU A 275 -8.53 11.14 -9.93
C LEU A 275 -9.69 11.40 -10.89
N ALA A 276 -10.79 12.02 -10.42
CA ALA A 276 -11.94 12.31 -11.25
C ALA A 276 -11.67 13.33 -12.38
N ILE A 277 -10.69 14.21 -12.18
CA ILE A 277 -10.30 15.23 -13.17
C ILE A 277 -9.00 14.88 -13.90
N ALA A 278 -8.35 13.77 -13.58
CA ALA A 278 -7.15 13.28 -14.25
C ALA A 278 -7.50 12.56 -15.55
N ASP A 279 -6.70 12.79 -16.59
CA ASP A 279 -6.75 12.03 -17.85
C ASP A 279 -5.92 10.73 -17.74
N VAL A 280 -4.87 10.73 -16.92
CA VAL A 280 -4.01 9.57 -16.69
C VAL A 280 -3.36 9.62 -15.32
N LEU A 281 -3.29 8.47 -14.63
CA LEU A 281 -2.43 8.28 -13.47
C LEU A 281 -1.09 7.71 -13.92
N VAL A 282 0.00 8.31 -13.43
CA VAL A 282 1.36 7.75 -13.61
C VAL A 282 1.91 7.27 -12.28
N HIS A 283 2.37 6.02 -12.24
CA HIS A 283 2.98 5.40 -11.07
C HIS A 283 4.35 4.83 -11.41
N ALA A 284 5.37 5.66 -11.30
CA ALA A 284 6.74 5.38 -11.76
C ALA A 284 7.60 4.63 -10.72
N SER A 285 7.01 4.08 -9.68
CA SER A 285 7.71 3.47 -8.54
C SER A 285 8.69 2.38 -8.96
N HIS A 286 9.88 2.37 -8.33
CA HIS A 286 10.88 1.33 -8.55
C HIS A 286 10.56 0.04 -7.80
N GLU A 287 9.85 0.14 -6.69
CA GLU A 287 9.54 -0.99 -5.83
C GLU A 287 8.14 -0.81 -5.21
N GLU A 288 7.30 -1.81 -5.33
CA GLU A 288 5.99 -1.92 -4.68
C GLU A 288 5.70 -3.38 -4.34
N GLY A 289 5.10 -3.60 -3.19
CA GLY A 289 4.49 -4.89 -2.88
C GLY A 289 3.15 -5.06 -3.61
N PHE A 290 2.27 -4.06 -3.43
CA PHE A 290 1.02 -3.86 -4.16
C PHE A 290 0.61 -2.39 -4.04
N SER A 291 0.26 -1.74 -5.14
CA SER A 291 -0.05 -0.31 -5.13
C SER A 291 -1.55 -0.04 -4.98
N ASN A 292 -1.95 0.49 -3.82
CA ASN A 292 -3.35 0.87 -3.58
C ASN A 292 -3.81 1.99 -4.52
N VAL A 293 -2.93 2.94 -4.88
CA VAL A 293 -3.31 4.04 -5.77
C VAL A 293 -3.68 3.55 -7.18
N LEU A 294 -3.14 2.42 -7.63
CA LEU A 294 -3.56 1.79 -8.89
C LEU A 294 -4.98 1.23 -8.79
N LEU A 295 -5.37 0.64 -7.64
CA LEU A 295 -6.74 0.22 -7.40
C LEU A 295 -7.70 1.40 -7.35
N GLU A 296 -7.29 2.49 -6.69
CA GLU A 296 -8.08 3.73 -6.59
C GLU A 296 -8.32 4.35 -7.96
N ALA A 297 -7.27 4.43 -8.80
CA ALA A 297 -7.37 4.93 -10.17
C ALA A 297 -8.25 4.02 -11.04
N ALA A 298 -8.10 2.70 -10.92
CA ALA A 298 -8.92 1.73 -11.64
C ALA A 298 -10.40 1.83 -11.25
N ALA A 299 -10.71 1.96 -9.95
CA ALA A 299 -12.09 2.16 -9.46
C ALA A 299 -12.72 3.46 -10.01
N MET A 300 -11.88 4.49 -10.25
CA MET A 300 -12.28 5.76 -10.87
C MET A 300 -12.24 5.73 -12.40
N GLN A 301 -11.93 4.58 -13.02
CA GLN A 301 -11.76 4.42 -14.47
C GLN A 301 -10.75 5.41 -15.06
N VAL A 302 -9.68 5.71 -14.32
CA VAL A 302 -8.58 6.54 -14.78
C VAL A 302 -7.55 5.66 -15.47
N PRO A 303 -7.15 5.96 -16.71
CA PRO A 303 -6.07 5.25 -17.40
C PRO A 303 -4.77 5.27 -16.61
N ILE A 304 -3.99 4.19 -16.68
CA ILE A 304 -2.78 4.01 -15.89
C ILE A 304 -1.56 3.81 -16.79
N ILE A 305 -0.49 4.53 -16.45
CA ILE A 305 0.88 4.28 -16.90
C ILE A 305 1.70 3.92 -15.66
N CYS A 306 2.35 2.77 -15.64
CA CYS A 306 3.17 2.39 -14.48
C CYS A 306 4.50 1.75 -14.88
N SER A 307 5.46 1.77 -13.96
CA SER A 307 6.71 1.03 -14.10
C SER A 307 6.47 -0.49 -14.00
N ASN A 308 7.42 -1.27 -14.52
CA ASN A 308 7.36 -2.74 -14.50
C ASN A 308 7.81 -3.36 -13.18
N CYS A 309 7.69 -2.64 -12.04
CA CYS A 309 7.94 -3.26 -10.74
C CYS A 309 6.90 -4.34 -10.41
N ILE A 310 7.29 -5.29 -9.54
CA ILE A 310 6.52 -6.50 -9.24
C ILE A 310 5.10 -6.19 -8.80
N GLY A 311 4.91 -5.22 -7.89
CA GLY A 311 3.60 -4.84 -7.39
C GLY A 311 2.69 -4.26 -8.46
N ASN A 312 3.23 -3.44 -9.36
CA ASN A 312 2.47 -2.82 -10.44
C ASN A 312 2.03 -3.86 -11.49
N THR A 313 2.95 -4.74 -11.91
CA THR A 313 2.67 -5.77 -12.93
C THR A 313 1.80 -6.91 -12.42
N SER A 314 1.62 -7.02 -11.11
CA SER A 314 0.63 -7.92 -10.52
C SER A 314 -0.82 -7.50 -10.86
N LEU A 315 -1.05 -6.20 -11.07
CA LEU A 315 -2.35 -5.65 -11.43
C LEU A 315 -2.42 -5.22 -12.90
N ILE A 316 -1.41 -4.46 -13.38
CA ILE A 316 -1.44 -3.87 -14.71
C ILE A 316 -0.79 -4.78 -15.75
N LYS A 317 -1.51 -5.05 -16.83
CA LYS A 317 -1.09 -5.86 -17.99
C LYS A 317 -0.86 -4.92 -19.18
N GLN A 318 0.38 -4.97 -19.74
CA GLN A 318 0.78 -4.12 -20.86
C GLN A 318 -0.22 -4.19 -22.03
N GLN A 319 -0.72 -3.03 -22.46
CA GLN A 319 -1.64 -2.86 -23.58
C GLN A 319 -2.98 -3.65 -23.48
N LYS A 320 -3.34 -4.02 -22.22
CA LYS A 320 -4.63 -4.66 -21.91
C LYS A 320 -5.39 -3.90 -20.84
N THR A 321 -4.72 -3.55 -19.74
CA THR A 321 -5.30 -2.81 -18.61
C THR A 321 -4.56 -1.52 -18.29
N GLY A 322 -3.50 -1.19 -19.04
CA GLY A 322 -2.70 0.01 -18.91
C GLY A 322 -1.42 -0.07 -19.73
N LEU A 323 -0.56 0.94 -19.57
CA LEU A 323 0.77 0.96 -20.16
C LEU A 323 1.82 0.70 -19.09
N VAL A 324 2.79 -0.15 -19.43
CA VAL A 324 3.89 -0.53 -18.54
C VAL A 324 5.21 -0.13 -19.19
N PHE A 325 6.09 0.56 -18.45
CA PHE A 325 7.42 0.94 -18.92
C PHE A 325 8.51 0.39 -17.98
N PRO A 326 9.75 0.19 -18.46
CA PRO A 326 10.85 -0.30 -17.61
C PRO A 326 11.24 0.75 -16.56
N ILE A 327 11.55 0.28 -15.34
CA ILE A 327 11.99 1.12 -14.22
C ILE A 327 13.19 1.98 -14.65
N GLY A 328 13.15 3.28 -14.36
CA GLY A 328 14.23 4.23 -14.63
C GLY A 328 14.31 4.74 -16.08
N GLU A 329 13.53 4.18 -17.00
CA GLU A 329 13.58 4.51 -18.43
C GLU A 329 12.77 5.76 -18.79
N VAL A 330 13.37 6.93 -18.56
CA VAL A 330 12.76 8.26 -18.81
C VAL A 330 12.27 8.41 -20.26
N ALA A 331 13.02 7.88 -21.24
CA ALA A 331 12.64 8.00 -22.66
C ALA A 331 11.35 7.20 -22.95
N VAL A 332 11.23 5.99 -22.42
CA VAL A 332 10.04 5.15 -22.62
C VAL A 332 8.84 5.73 -21.89
N LEU A 333 9.03 6.28 -20.66
CA LEU A 333 7.96 6.98 -19.95
C LEU A 333 7.48 8.20 -20.73
N LYS A 334 8.39 9.00 -21.30
CA LYS A 334 8.04 10.13 -22.16
C LYS A 334 7.17 9.69 -23.35
N GLU A 335 7.57 8.63 -24.05
CA GLU A 335 6.79 8.09 -25.17
C GLU A 335 5.41 7.59 -24.73
N ALA A 336 5.32 6.96 -23.54
CA ALA A 336 4.04 6.53 -22.98
C ALA A 336 3.11 7.71 -22.65
N LEU A 337 3.65 8.84 -22.15
CA LEU A 337 2.89 10.07 -21.92
C LEU A 337 2.38 10.67 -23.25
N GLU A 338 3.24 10.75 -24.26
CA GLU A 338 2.88 11.25 -25.60
C GLU A 338 1.84 10.35 -26.26
N PHE A 339 1.96 9.03 -26.13
CA PHE A 339 0.97 8.07 -26.61
C PHE A 339 -0.38 8.26 -25.90
N ALA A 340 -0.38 8.40 -24.58
CA ALA A 340 -1.61 8.61 -23.80
C ALA A 340 -2.35 9.86 -24.21
N PHE A 341 -1.63 10.94 -24.49
CA PHE A 341 -2.19 12.20 -24.98
C PHE A 341 -2.92 12.04 -26.31
N VAL A 342 -2.31 11.28 -27.26
CA VAL A 342 -2.84 11.09 -28.63
C VAL A 342 -3.92 10.02 -28.68
N LYS A 343 -3.79 8.96 -27.88
CA LYS A 343 -4.63 7.76 -27.94
C LYS A 343 -5.51 7.59 -26.71
N ARG A 344 -6.19 8.68 -26.31
CA ARG A 344 -7.07 8.68 -25.12
C ARG A 344 -8.13 7.59 -25.18
N ASP A 345 -8.75 7.36 -26.35
CA ASP A 345 -9.75 6.34 -26.59
C ASP A 345 -9.25 4.91 -26.32
N VAL A 346 -8.00 4.62 -26.67
CA VAL A 346 -7.36 3.33 -26.40
C VAL A 346 -7.15 3.14 -24.89
N LEU A 347 -6.65 4.19 -24.21
CA LEU A 347 -6.41 4.11 -22.78
C LEU A 347 -7.71 4.02 -21.97
N THR A 348 -8.77 4.67 -22.41
CA THR A 348 -10.10 4.53 -21.80
C THR A 348 -10.58 3.08 -21.83
N LYS A 349 -10.41 2.37 -22.95
CA LYS A 349 -10.75 0.94 -23.05
C LYS A 349 -9.92 0.08 -22.08
N TYR A 350 -8.62 0.40 -21.90
CA TYR A 350 -7.80 -0.31 -20.90
C TYR A 350 -8.32 -0.07 -19.47
N ALA A 351 -8.72 1.17 -19.17
CA ALA A 351 -9.27 1.51 -17.87
C ALA A 351 -10.62 0.82 -17.60
N GLU A 352 -11.48 0.69 -18.60
CA GLU A 352 -12.75 -0.05 -18.51
C GLU A 352 -12.52 -1.53 -18.18
N VAL A 353 -11.60 -2.19 -18.88
CA VAL A 353 -11.25 -3.61 -18.62
C VAL A 353 -10.68 -3.77 -17.20
N LEU A 354 -9.81 -2.84 -16.77
CA LEU A 354 -9.22 -2.87 -15.44
C LEU A 354 -10.28 -2.64 -14.34
N PHE A 355 -11.22 -1.73 -14.58
CA PHE A 355 -12.32 -1.44 -13.66
C PHE A 355 -13.13 -2.69 -13.35
N GLU A 356 -13.55 -3.44 -14.37
CA GLU A 356 -14.29 -4.69 -14.19
C GLU A 356 -13.49 -5.70 -13.33
N GLU A 357 -12.19 -5.85 -13.61
CA GLU A 357 -11.33 -6.73 -12.82
C GLU A 357 -11.22 -6.27 -11.35
N VAL A 358 -11.12 -4.96 -11.12
CA VAL A 358 -10.98 -4.39 -9.77
C VAL A 358 -12.27 -4.51 -8.97
N VAL A 359 -13.41 -4.24 -9.56
CA VAL A 359 -14.73 -4.42 -8.91
C VAL A 359 -14.99 -5.88 -8.55
N ASP A 360 -14.59 -6.80 -9.43
CA ASP A 360 -14.77 -8.23 -9.17
C ASP A 360 -13.86 -8.76 -8.06
N LYS A 361 -12.57 -8.37 -8.05
CA LYS A 361 -11.55 -9.03 -7.22
C LYS A 361 -11.06 -8.23 -6.02
N PHE A 362 -11.14 -6.90 -6.08
CA PHE A 362 -10.47 -6.02 -5.13
C PHE A 362 -11.40 -5.04 -4.38
N ASP A 363 -12.74 -5.22 -4.48
CA ASP A 363 -13.65 -4.51 -3.60
C ASP A 363 -13.24 -4.77 -2.13
N ARG A 364 -13.09 -3.70 -1.35
CA ARG A 364 -12.71 -3.76 0.08
C ARG A 364 -13.57 -4.75 0.86
N LYS A 365 -14.88 -4.76 0.64
CA LYS A 365 -15.80 -5.68 1.33
C LYS A 365 -15.46 -7.14 1.04
N LYS A 366 -15.12 -7.47 -0.21
CA LYS A 366 -14.69 -8.81 -0.61
C LYS A 366 -13.35 -9.19 0.03
N VAL A 367 -12.36 -8.28 -0.02
CA VAL A 367 -11.04 -8.52 0.58
C VAL A 367 -11.13 -8.73 2.09
N GLN A 368 -11.91 -7.90 2.79
CA GLN A 368 -12.16 -8.05 4.21
C GLN A 368 -12.87 -9.37 4.55
N GLN A 369 -13.83 -9.79 3.73
CA GLN A 369 -14.52 -11.07 3.91
C GLN A 369 -13.56 -12.26 3.77
N LEU A 370 -12.66 -12.24 2.78
CA LEU A 370 -11.62 -13.28 2.61
C LEU A 370 -10.69 -13.36 3.83
N GLN A 371 -10.29 -12.21 4.37
CA GLN A 371 -9.47 -12.17 5.59
C GLN A 371 -10.23 -12.73 6.80
N LEU A 372 -11.52 -12.38 6.96
CA LEU A 372 -12.35 -12.95 8.02
C LEU A 372 -12.50 -14.47 7.90
N GLU A 373 -12.67 -14.98 6.69
CA GLU A 373 -12.73 -16.42 6.45
C GLU A 373 -11.43 -17.13 6.80
N ALA A 374 -10.28 -16.53 6.41
CA ALA A 374 -8.97 -17.03 6.79
C ALA A 374 -8.79 -17.05 8.33
N TYR A 375 -9.18 -15.99 9.02
CA TYR A 375 -9.15 -15.96 10.49
C TYR A 375 -10.09 -16.99 11.13
N ARG A 376 -11.31 -17.17 10.60
CA ARG A 376 -12.25 -18.21 11.11
C ARG A 376 -11.71 -19.62 10.96
N GLN A 377 -10.99 -19.90 9.87
CA GLN A 377 -10.35 -21.20 9.70
C GLN A 377 -9.34 -21.47 10.80
N LEU A 378 -8.54 -20.47 11.21
CA LEU A 378 -7.58 -20.59 12.30
C LEU A 378 -8.28 -20.87 13.64
N ALA A 379 -9.36 -20.16 13.96
CA ALA A 379 -10.11 -20.36 15.20
C ALA A 379 -10.75 -21.77 15.28
N LYS A 380 -11.25 -22.32 14.18
CA LYS A 380 -11.83 -23.67 14.12
C LYS A 380 -10.80 -24.79 14.35
N TYR A 381 -9.53 -24.57 14.00
CA TYR A 381 -8.46 -25.53 14.29
C TYR A 381 -8.24 -25.68 15.80
N GLN A 382 -8.46 -24.64 16.60
CA GLN A 382 -8.37 -24.72 18.06
C GLN A 382 -9.49 -25.56 18.69
N GLU A 383 -10.73 -25.45 18.21
CA GLU A 383 -11.85 -26.23 18.74
C GLU A 383 -11.71 -27.74 18.49
N LYS A 384 -10.95 -28.14 17.47
CA LYS A 384 -10.74 -29.55 17.10
C LYS A 384 -9.52 -30.19 17.75
N GLY A 385 -8.73 -29.44 18.54
CA GLY A 385 -7.56 -29.98 19.26
C GLY A 385 -6.46 -30.55 18.36
N LEU A 386 -6.39 -30.15 17.10
CA LEU A 386 -5.37 -30.58 16.16
C LEU A 386 -4.19 -29.59 16.18
N PRO A 387 -2.93 -30.07 16.23
CA PRO A 387 -1.73 -29.25 16.30
C PRO A 387 -1.50 -28.38 15.06
#